data_84f507be0ce94602a0ea3764593b21fe
#
_entry.id   84f507be0ce94602a0ea3764593b21fe
#
_cell.length_a   1.000
_cell.length_b   1.000
_cell.length_c   1.000
_cell.angle_alpha   90.00
_cell.angle_beta   90.00
_cell.angle_gamma   90.00
#
_symmetry.space_group_name_H-M   'P 1'
#
loop_
_entity.id
_entity.type
_entity.pdbx_description
1 polymer ?
#
loop_
_entity_poly.entity_id
_entity_poly.type
_entity_poly.pdbx_seq_one_letter_code
_entity_poly.pdbx_strand_id
1 'polypeptide(L)'
;MLNYRTYLLFCAKKVVPLHGKITAMAKKKILFINQEISPYVPDNNLSLMGKDLPHAMQEHNHEIRTFMPKWGMINERRGQLHEVIRLSGMNLIINDTDHPLIIKVASIPSARVQVYFIDNDDYFGKRLMEKDEQGEDYTDNAERAIFFARGVLETVKKLRWVPDIIHCQGWMSAVIPFYVKTAYHDEPSFAETKVVTSLFSQKLDILILQMFHHMPNIVKCFVIFLFMKDL
;
A
#
# COMPACT_ATOMS: atom_id res chain seq x y z
N MET A 1 -17.40 -17.67 7.54
CA MET A 1 -17.09 -16.57 8.48
C MET A 1 -15.71 -16.84 9.03
N LEU A 2 -14.66 -16.26 8.42
CA LEU A 2 -13.30 -16.36 8.94
C LEU A 2 -13.16 -15.42 10.15
N ASN A 3 -12.63 -15.97 11.21
CA ASN A 3 -12.51 -15.32 12.51
C ASN A 3 -11.29 -14.38 12.49
N TYR A 4 -11.47 -13.11 12.13
CA TYR A 4 -10.42 -12.09 12.00
C TYR A 4 -9.70 -11.72 13.32
N ARG A 5 -10.04 -12.39 14.43
CA ARG A 5 -9.44 -12.11 15.76
C ARG A 5 -7.99 -12.55 15.91
N THR A 6 -7.44 -13.34 15.00
CA THR A 6 -6.14 -14.01 15.22
C THR A 6 -4.94 -13.29 14.61
N TYR A 7 -5.11 -12.30 13.71
CA TYR A 7 -4.01 -11.70 12.95
C TYR A 7 -3.40 -10.42 13.51
N LEU A 8 -3.98 -9.84 14.56
CA LEU A 8 -3.52 -8.56 15.13
C LEU A 8 -2.49 -8.67 16.28
N LEU A 9 -2.01 -9.86 16.61
CA LEU A 9 -1.33 -10.10 17.90
C LEU A 9 0.20 -10.32 17.84
N PHE A 10 0.87 -10.13 16.69
CA PHE A 10 2.29 -10.56 16.58
C PHE A 10 3.34 -9.44 16.50
N CYS A 11 3.06 -8.21 16.88
CA CYS A 11 4.05 -7.14 16.84
C CYS A 11 4.54 -6.61 18.21
N ALA A 12 4.38 -7.35 19.30
CA ALA A 12 4.96 -6.94 20.57
C ALA A 12 5.37 -8.16 21.43
N LYS A 13 6.63 -8.20 21.87
CA LYS A 13 7.18 -9.14 22.87
C LYS A 13 6.56 -8.99 24.27
N LYS A 14 5.28 -8.65 24.40
CA LYS A 14 4.53 -8.70 25.66
C LYS A 14 3.12 -9.19 25.37
N VAL A 15 2.85 -10.42 25.75
CA VAL A 15 1.47 -10.90 25.90
C VAL A 15 0.86 -10.08 27.04
N VAL A 16 -0.03 -9.15 26.68
CA VAL A 16 -0.85 -8.43 27.68
C VAL A 16 -2.14 -9.22 27.83
N PRO A 17 -2.50 -9.67 29.04
CA PRO A 17 -3.76 -10.39 29.25
C PRO A 17 -4.94 -9.45 28.92
N LEU A 18 -5.83 -9.93 28.08
CA LEU A 18 -7.03 -9.20 27.58
C LEU A 18 -8.14 -9.15 28.62
N HIS A 19 -7.87 -8.65 29.83
CA HIS A 19 -8.87 -8.33 30.87
C HIS A 19 -8.74 -6.87 31.30
N GLY A 20 -8.66 -5.96 30.33
CA GLY A 20 -8.76 -4.53 30.58
C GLY A 20 -10.02 -3.99 29.89
N LYS A 21 -10.75 -3.10 30.56
CA LYS A 21 -11.84 -2.30 29.99
C LYS A 21 -11.41 -1.81 28.61
N ILE A 22 -12.25 -2.06 27.59
CA ILE A 22 -12.07 -1.47 26.26
C ILE A 22 -12.23 0.04 26.44
N THR A 23 -11.14 0.73 26.74
CA THR A 23 -11.09 2.19 26.64
C THR A 23 -11.30 2.51 25.17
N ALA A 24 -12.26 3.37 24.86
CA ALA A 24 -12.51 3.82 23.49
C ALA A 24 -11.17 4.21 22.85
N MET A 25 -10.75 3.46 21.84
CA MET A 25 -9.48 3.70 21.17
C MET A 25 -9.52 5.10 20.55
N ALA A 26 -8.47 5.90 20.81
CA ALA A 26 -8.37 7.22 20.21
C ALA A 26 -8.45 7.13 18.69
N LYS A 27 -9.21 8.05 18.09
CA LYS A 27 -9.32 8.16 16.63
C LYS A 27 -7.93 8.27 16.01
N LYS A 28 -7.63 7.42 15.02
CA LYS A 28 -6.35 7.40 14.31
C LYS A 28 -6.56 7.69 12.83
N LYS A 29 -5.53 8.25 12.21
CA LYS A 29 -5.42 8.41 10.76
C LYS A 29 -4.62 7.25 10.20
N ILE A 30 -5.24 6.41 9.38
CA ILE A 30 -4.62 5.20 8.85
C ILE A 30 -4.56 5.30 7.32
N LEU A 31 -3.35 5.22 6.80
CA LEU A 31 -3.06 5.16 5.38
C LEU A 31 -2.91 3.69 4.96
N PHE A 32 -3.84 3.21 4.13
CA PHE A 32 -3.75 1.89 3.52
C PHE A 32 -3.14 1.99 2.13
N ILE A 33 -2.08 1.23 1.89
CA ILE A 33 -1.37 1.18 0.61
C ILE A 33 -1.42 -0.26 0.14
N ASN A 34 -2.34 -0.53 -0.78
CA ASN A 34 -2.69 -1.88 -1.21
C ASN A 34 -2.28 -2.10 -2.66
N GLN A 35 -1.82 -3.30 -2.96
CA GLN A 35 -1.60 -3.72 -4.34
C GLN A 35 -2.92 -3.95 -5.08
N GLU A 36 -3.91 -4.49 -4.38
CA GLU A 36 -5.18 -4.94 -4.93
C GLU A 36 -6.33 -4.57 -4.01
N ILE A 37 -7.46 -4.14 -4.61
CA ILE A 37 -8.69 -3.82 -3.88
C ILE A 37 -9.90 -4.26 -4.70
N SER A 38 -10.75 -5.11 -4.13
CA SER A 38 -12.06 -5.42 -4.70
C SER A 38 -13.00 -4.18 -4.59
N PRO A 39 -13.83 -3.90 -5.59
CA PRO A 39 -14.15 -4.65 -6.81
C PRO A 39 -13.36 -4.21 -8.06
N TYR A 40 -12.29 -3.45 -7.92
CA TYR A 40 -11.53 -2.91 -9.07
C TYR A 40 -10.69 -3.98 -9.77
N VAL A 41 -10.30 -5.02 -9.03
CA VAL A 41 -9.62 -6.22 -9.54
C VAL A 41 -10.40 -7.47 -9.12
N PRO A 42 -10.14 -8.64 -9.73
CA PRO A 42 -10.80 -9.89 -9.35
C PRO A 42 -10.67 -10.21 -7.86
N ASP A 43 -11.70 -10.85 -7.31
CA ASP A 43 -11.73 -11.23 -5.91
C ASP A 43 -10.70 -12.32 -5.60
N ASN A 44 -9.84 -12.02 -4.63
CA ASN A 44 -8.91 -12.94 -4.01
C ASN A 44 -8.67 -12.50 -2.56
N ASN A 45 -7.89 -13.25 -1.79
CA ASN A 45 -7.65 -12.92 -0.37
C ASN A 45 -7.02 -11.52 -0.19
N LEU A 46 -6.13 -11.12 -1.11
CA LEU A 46 -5.44 -9.83 -1.06
C LEU A 46 -6.41 -8.68 -1.37
N SER A 47 -7.18 -8.80 -2.45
CA SER A 47 -8.12 -7.76 -2.90
C SER A 47 -9.29 -7.58 -1.94
N LEU A 48 -9.80 -8.68 -1.37
CA LEU A 48 -10.87 -8.64 -0.36
C LEU A 48 -10.36 -7.98 0.93
N MET A 49 -9.17 -8.36 1.42
CA MET A 49 -8.57 -7.71 2.58
C MET A 49 -8.30 -6.22 2.33
N GLY A 50 -7.89 -5.85 1.09
CA GLY A 50 -7.68 -4.46 0.68
C GLY A 50 -8.96 -3.61 0.76
N LYS A 51 -10.14 -4.22 0.67
CA LYS A 51 -11.44 -3.57 0.85
C LYS A 51 -11.92 -3.64 2.30
N ASP A 52 -11.93 -4.84 2.89
CA ASP A 52 -12.64 -5.12 4.14
C ASP A 52 -11.91 -4.55 5.37
N LEU A 53 -10.57 -4.58 5.39
CA LEU A 53 -9.80 -4.02 6.50
C LEU A 53 -9.93 -2.50 6.62
N PRO A 54 -9.78 -1.70 5.55
CA PRO A 54 -10.06 -0.27 5.60
C PRO A 54 -11.49 0.05 6.04
N HIS A 55 -12.47 -0.70 5.52
CA HIS A 55 -13.86 -0.54 5.90
C HIS A 55 -14.08 -0.79 7.39
N ALA A 56 -13.58 -1.89 7.93
CA ALA A 56 -13.68 -2.21 9.36
C ALA A 56 -13.03 -1.13 10.25
N MET A 57 -11.87 -0.59 9.84
CA MET A 57 -11.21 0.49 10.59
C MET A 57 -12.04 1.78 10.55
N GLN A 58 -12.72 2.07 9.44
CA GLN A 58 -13.61 3.21 9.33
C GLN A 58 -14.85 3.04 10.24
N GLU A 59 -15.43 1.84 10.32
CA GLU A 59 -16.53 1.52 11.25
C GLU A 59 -16.11 1.71 12.71
N HIS A 60 -14.84 1.46 13.02
CA HIS A 60 -14.24 1.76 14.33
C HIS A 60 -13.87 3.23 14.53
N ASN A 61 -14.43 4.13 13.72
CA ASN A 61 -14.27 5.58 13.81
C ASN A 61 -12.85 6.09 13.55
N HIS A 62 -12.01 5.34 12.83
CA HIS A 62 -10.72 5.82 12.33
C HIS A 62 -10.90 6.62 11.02
N GLU A 63 -10.03 7.60 10.80
CA GLU A 63 -9.96 8.31 9.53
C GLU A 63 -9.02 7.55 8.59
N ILE A 64 -9.50 7.18 7.43
CA ILE A 64 -8.73 6.35 6.50
C ILE A 64 -8.53 7.03 5.15
N ARG A 65 -7.42 6.71 4.51
CA ARG A 65 -7.17 6.91 3.09
C ARG A 65 -6.58 5.64 2.52
N THR A 66 -7.01 5.30 1.31
CA THR A 66 -6.64 4.04 0.68
C THR A 66 -6.07 4.29 -0.71
N PHE A 67 -4.94 3.68 -1.02
CA PHE A 67 -4.25 3.81 -2.29
C PHE A 67 -4.04 2.46 -2.94
N MET A 68 -4.08 2.43 -4.28
CA MET A 68 -3.67 1.29 -5.10
C MET A 68 -3.12 1.75 -6.45
N PRO A 69 -2.34 0.90 -7.18
CA PRO A 69 -1.98 1.20 -8.56
C PRO A 69 -3.21 1.16 -9.47
N LYS A 70 -3.23 2.00 -10.48
CA LYS A 70 -4.25 1.94 -11.53
C LYS A 70 -3.86 0.90 -12.58
N TRP A 71 -4.05 -0.36 -12.26
CA TRP A 71 -3.76 -1.44 -13.19
C TRP A 71 -4.50 -1.30 -14.51
N GLY A 72 -3.84 -1.64 -15.62
CA GLY A 72 -4.43 -1.49 -16.97
C GLY A 72 -5.73 -2.25 -17.19
N MET A 73 -5.97 -3.31 -16.42
CA MET A 73 -7.21 -4.08 -16.45
C MET A 73 -8.41 -3.36 -15.79
N ILE A 74 -8.20 -2.29 -15.04
CA ILE A 74 -9.26 -1.58 -14.34
C ILE A 74 -10.09 -0.77 -15.34
N ASN A 75 -11.38 -1.09 -15.40
CA ASN A 75 -12.33 -0.36 -16.22
C ASN A 75 -12.75 0.93 -15.50
N GLU A 76 -12.24 2.07 -15.98
CA GLU A 76 -12.46 3.38 -15.36
C GLU A 76 -13.93 3.81 -15.34
N ARG A 77 -14.67 3.51 -16.42
CA ARG A 77 -16.11 3.86 -16.51
C ARG A 77 -16.92 3.04 -15.50
N ARG A 78 -16.69 1.73 -15.44
CA ARG A 78 -17.38 0.84 -14.50
C ARG A 78 -17.01 1.18 -13.06
N GLY A 79 -15.76 1.48 -12.80
CA GLY A 79 -15.24 1.84 -11.48
C GLY A 79 -15.52 3.30 -11.10
N GLN A 80 -16.07 4.11 -12.01
CA GLN A 80 -16.35 5.55 -11.82
C GLN A 80 -15.10 6.31 -11.34
N LEU A 81 -13.95 6.04 -11.97
CA LEU A 81 -12.70 6.72 -11.66
C LEU A 81 -12.72 8.14 -12.26
N HIS A 82 -12.37 9.11 -11.42
CA HIS A 82 -12.25 10.52 -11.82
C HIS A 82 -10.86 11.03 -11.51
N GLU A 83 -10.24 11.73 -12.46
CA GLU A 83 -8.95 12.36 -12.23
C GLU A 83 -9.08 13.54 -11.26
N VAL A 84 -8.14 13.63 -10.33
CA VAL A 84 -8.02 14.75 -9.39
C VAL A 84 -6.92 15.68 -9.88
N ILE A 85 -7.27 16.62 -10.75
CA ILE A 85 -6.34 17.53 -11.44
C ILE A 85 -5.40 18.24 -10.45
N ARG A 86 -5.90 18.70 -9.29
CA ARG A 86 -5.07 19.39 -8.28
C ARG A 86 -3.98 18.51 -7.66
N LEU A 87 -4.12 17.18 -7.73
CA LEU A 87 -3.14 16.22 -7.22
C LEU A 87 -2.27 15.65 -8.33
N SER A 88 -2.76 15.65 -9.57
CA SER A 88 -2.04 15.20 -10.76
C SER A 88 -0.98 16.21 -11.22
N GLY A 89 -0.18 15.82 -12.22
CA GLY A 89 0.76 16.68 -12.92
C GLY A 89 2.10 16.90 -12.22
N MET A 90 2.40 16.17 -11.14
CA MET A 90 3.76 16.09 -10.60
C MET A 90 4.57 15.13 -11.45
N ASN A 91 5.81 15.50 -11.80
CA ASN A 91 6.75 14.56 -12.42
C ASN A 91 7.57 13.85 -11.35
N LEU A 92 7.64 12.53 -11.43
CA LEU A 92 8.51 11.70 -10.61
C LEU A 92 9.68 11.24 -11.47
N ILE A 93 10.90 11.56 -11.04
CA ILE A 93 12.11 11.10 -11.73
C ILE A 93 12.42 9.68 -11.28
N ILE A 94 12.39 8.74 -12.20
CA ILE A 94 12.76 7.33 -11.99
C ILE A 94 13.81 6.99 -13.05
N ASN A 95 14.96 6.48 -12.63
CA ASN A 95 16.04 6.08 -13.54
C ASN A 95 16.38 7.18 -14.58
N ASP A 96 16.54 8.43 -14.09
CA ASP A 96 16.87 9.64 -14.87
C ASP A 96 15.82 10.04 -15.94
N THR A 97 14.62 9.48 -15.87
CA THR A 97 13.50 9.83 -16.76
C THR A 97 12.32 10.41 -15.96
N ASP A 98 11.63 11.36 -16.59
CA ASP A 98 10.45 12.00 -16.03
C ASP A 98 9.18 11.19 -16.31
N HIS A 99 8.44 10.89 -15.25
CA HIS A 99 7.17 10.18 -15.34
C HIS A 99 6.06 11.00 -14.71
N PRO A 100 5.06 11.45 -15.47
CA PRO A 100 3.94 12.22 -14.93
C PRO A 100 3.09 11.37 -13.99
N LEU A 101 2.85 11.91 -12.79
CA LEU A 101 1.98 11.29 -11.80
C LEU A 101 0.54 11.75 -12.02
N ILE A 102 -0.34 10.82 -12.32
CA ILE A 102 -1.77 11.03 -12.46
C ILE A 102 -2.46 10.38 -11.26
N ILE A 103 -3.36 11.14 -10.63
CA ILE A 103 -4.15 10.66 -9.49
C ILE A 103 -5.61 10.59 -9.89
N LYS A 104 -6.16 9.38 -9.85
CA LYS A 104 -7.60 9.16 -10.00
C LYS A 104 -8.21 8.74 -8.67
N VAL A 105 -9.51 8.96 -8.52
CA VAL A 105 -10.23 8.61 -7.30
C VAL A 105 -11.55 7.97 -7.65
N ALA A 106 -11.95 6.97 -6.87
CA ALA A 106 -13.28 6.40 -6.89
C ALA A 106 -13.70 6.00 -5.47
N SER A 107 -14.98 5.72 -5.27
CA SER A 107 -15.52 5.26 -4.00
C SER A 107 -16.09 3.86 -4.15
N ILE A 108 -15.88 3.02 -3.14
CA ILE A 108 -16.54 1.72 -3.02
C ILE A 108 -17.87 1.97 -2.29
N PRO A 109 -19.04 1.95 -2.98
CA PRO A 109 -20.30 2.38 -2.37
C PRO A 109 -20.70 1.52 -1.17
N SER A 110 -20.50 0.20 -1.26
CA SER A 110 -20.82 -0.77 -0.20
C SER A 110 -20.01 -0.57 1.08
N ALA A 111 -18.78 -0.09 0.96
CA ALA A 111 -17.86 0.11 2.08
C ALA A 111 -17.69 1.59 2.45
N ARG A 112 -18.20 2.53 1.64
CA ARG A 112 -17.99 3.99 1.78
C ARG A 112 -16.52 4.39 1.87
N VAL A 113 -15.64 3.57 1.29
CA VAL A 113 -14.19 3.77 1.26
C VAL A 113 -13.82 4.49 -0.03
N GLN A 114 -13.06 5.59 0.10
CA GLN A 114 -12.48 6.29 -1.04
C GLN A 114 -11.11 5.69 -1.37
N VAL A 115 -10.92 5.35 -2.65
CA VAL A 115 -9.67 4.79 -3.16
C VAL A 115 -9.00 5.79 -4.10
N TYR A 116 -7.75 6.08 -3.84
CA TYR A 116 -6.86 6.86 -4.70
C TYR A 116 -6.04 5.91 -5.56
N PHE A 117 -6.04 6.14 -6.86
CA PHE A 117 -5.29 5.36 -7.83
C PHE A 117 -4.07 6.14 -8.28
N ILE A 118 -2.90 5.52 -8.16
CA ILE A 118 -1.65 6.03 -8.74
C ILE A 118 -1.59 5.54 -10.17
N ASP A 119 -1.57 6.46 -11.11
CA ASP A 119 -1.60 6.16 -12.55
C ASP A 119 -0.43 6.83 -13.28
N ASN A 120 0.03 6.17 -14.31
CA ASN A 120 1.00 6.62 -15.31
C ASN A 120 0.91 5.69 -16.51
N ASP A 121 0.89 6.25 -17.72
CA ASP A 121 0.68 5.47 -18.94
C ASP A 121 1.81 4.45 -19.19
N ASP A 122 3.07 4.78 -18.86
CA ASP A 122 4.21 3.91 -19.08
C ASP A 122 4.18 2.68 -18.16
N TYR A 123 3.84 2.89 -16.87
CA TYR A 123 3.91 1.86 -15.84
C TYR A 123 2.60 1.09 -15.63
N PHE A 124 1.45 1.74 -15.82
CA PHE A 124 0.15 1.13 -15.49
C PHE A 124 -0.85 1.14 -16.65
N GLY A 125 -0.69 1.96 -17.65
CA GLY A 125 -1.62 2.22 -18.74
C GLY A 125 -2.42 1.00 -19.23
N LYS A 126 -1.87 0.23 -20.18
CA LYS A 126 -2.50 -1.00 -20.71
C LYS A 126 -1.89 -2.29 -20.16
N ARG A 127 -1.10 -2.18 -19.09
CA ARG A 127 -0.32 -3.30 -18.54
C ARG A 127 -1.09 -4.00 -17.42
N LEU A 128 -0.91 -5.32 -17.36
CA LEU A 128 -1.43 -6.15 -16.27
C LEU A 128 -0.66 -5.91 -14.97
N MET A 129 -0.95 -6.65 -13.91
CA MET A 129 -0.32 -6.42 -12.62
C MET A 129 1.19 -6.70 -12.64
N GLU A 130 1.62 -7.92 -12.42
CA GLU A 130 3.04 -8.29 -12.33
C GLU A 130 3.54 -9.01 -13.58
N LYS A 131 2.65 -9.62 -14.34
CA LYS A 131 2.93 -10.46 -15.51
C LYS A 131 2.22 -9.94 -16.73
N ASP A 132 2.81 -10.21 -17.89
CA ASP A 132 2.19 -9.93 -19.18
C ASP A 132 1.15 -11.00 -19.56
N GLU A 133 0.59 -10.86 -20.76
CA GLU A 133 -0.40 -11.82 -21.29
C GLU A 133 0.19 -13.22 -21.55
N GLN A 134 1.50 -13.34 -21.66
CA GLN A 134 2.24 -14.58 -21.83
C GLN A 134 2.58 -15.24 -20.48
N GLY A 135 2.35 -14.54 -19.36
CA GLY A 135 2.64 -15.02 -18.01
C GLY A 135 4.08 -14.75 -17.55
N GLU A 136 4.84 -13.97 -18.31
CA GLU A 136 6.19 -13.55 -17.96
C GLU A 136 6.18 -12.29 -17.11
N ASP A 137 7.09 -12.21 -16.13
CA ASP A 137 7.20 -11.06 -15.25
C ASP A 137 7.71 -9.83 -16.01
N TYR A 138 7.11 -8.67 -15.77
CA TYR A 138 7.63 -7.43 -16.35
C TYR A 138 9.01 -7.10 -15.76
N THR A 139 9.98 -6.81 -16.62
CA THR A 139 11.37 -6.52 -16.23
C THR A 139 11.52 -5.25 -15.41
N ASP A 140 10.57 -4.32 -15.52
CA ASP A 140 10.53 -3.03 -14.83
C ASP A 140 9.61 -3.02 -13.59
N ASN A 141 9.23 -4.18 -13.08
CA ASN A 141 8.35 -4.26 -11.89
C ASN A 141 8.93 -3.49 -10.68
N ALA A 142 10.27 -3.41 -10.54
CA ALA A 142 10.90 -2.61 -9.50
C ALA A 142 10.65 -1.11 -9.68
N GLU A 143 10.82 -0.61 -10.90
CA GLU A 143 10.58 0.81 -11.20
C GLU A 143 9.11 1.15 -10.96
N ARG A 144 8.21 0.25 -11.34
CA ARG A 144 6.76 0.35 -11.08
C ARG A 144 6.45 0.46 -9.58
N ALA A 145 7.09 -0.38 -8.75
CA ALA A 145 6.93 -0.33 -7.30
C ALA A 145 7.50 0.97 -6.70
N ILE A 146 8.65 1.43 -7.20
CA ILE A 146 9.27 2.71 -6.81
C ILE A 146 8.36 3.87 -7.17
N PHE A 147 7.85 3.91 -8.42
CA PHE A 147 6.93 4.94 -8.87
C PHE A 147 5.67 4.97 -8.02
N PHE A 148 5.06 3.82 -7.76
CA PHE A 148 3.89 3.70 -6.91
C PHE A 148 4.15 4.23 -5.51
N ALA A 149 5.23 3.79 -4.86
CA ALA A 149 5.59 4.20 -3.51
C ALA A 149 5.79 5.72 -3.41
N ARG A 150 6.59 6.30 -4.30
CA ARG A 150 6.83 7.73 -4.34
C ARG A 150 5.56 8.51 -4.67
N GLY A 151 4.77 8.02 -5.62
CA GLY A 151 3.49 8.62 -5.99
C GLY A 151 2.52 8.71 -4.81
N VAL A 152 2.42 7.65 -3.99
CA VAL A 152 1.61 7.67 -2.77
C VAL A 152 2.14 8.70 -1.78
N LEU A 153 3.43 8.65 -1.44
CA LEU A 153 4.01 9.52 -0.42
C LEU A 153 3.93 11.00 -0.82
N GLU A 154 4.24 11.36 -2.06
CA GLU A 154 4.11 12.73 -2.56
C GLU A 154 2.64 13.20 -2.60
N THR A 155 1.71 12.30 -2.92
CA THR A 155 0.27 12.63 -2.89
C THR A 155 -0.19 12.91 -1.46
N VAL A 156 0.24 12.12 -0.48
CA VAL A 156 -0.10 12.30 0.94
C VAL A 156 0.45 13.64 1.46
N LYS A 157 1.68 13.99 1.09
CA LYS A 157 2.26 15.32 1.40
C LYS A 157 1.43 16.45 0.80
N LYS A 158 1.08 16.34 -0.49
CA LYS A 158 0.27 17.35 -1.20
C LYS A 158 -1.14 17.49 -0.59
N LEU A 159 -1.69 16.40 -0.06
CA LEU A 159 -2.94 16.41 0.69
C LEU A 159 -2.81 17.06 2.08
N ARG A 160 -1.60 17.30 2.58
CA ARG A 160 -1.32 17.80 3.94
C ARG A 160 -2.02 16.96 5.01
N TRP A 161 -2.02 15.64 4.79
CA TRP A 161 -2.67 14.68 5.66
C TRP A 161 -1.61 13.78 6.30
N VAL A 162 -1.43 13.92 7.61
CA VAL A 162 -0.40 13.21 8.37
C VAL A 162 -0.98 11.91 8.93
N PRO A 163 -0.55 10.73 8.45
CA PRO A 163 -1.02 9.44 8.98
C PRO A 163 -0.34 9.11 10.32
N ASP A 164 -1.11 8.57 11.27
CA ASP A 164 -0.54 7.92 12.46
C ASP A 164 0.06 6.55 12.12
N ILE A 165 -0.57 5.86 11.15
CA ILE A 165 -0.19 4.52 10.75
C ILE A 165 -0.22 4.43 9.22
N ILE A 166 0.82 3.84 8.65
CA ILE A 166 0.84 3.38 7.26
C ILE A 166 0.75 1.86 7.27
N HIS A 167 -0.24 1.30 6.61
CA HIS A 167 -0.40 -0.14 6.42
C HIS A 167 -0.10 -0.50 4.97
N CYS A 168 0.94 -1.29 4.77
CA CYS A 168 1.40 -1.78 3.47
C CYS A 168 0.92 -3.20 3.21
N GLN A 169 0.42 -3.47 1.98
CA GLN A 169 -0.12 -4.76 1.60
C GLN A 169 0.25 -5.11 0.16
N GLY A 170 0.89 -6.26 -0.01
CA GLY A 170 1.39 -6.75 -1.30
C GLY A 170 2.76 -6.19 -1.68
N TRP A 171 3.37 -6.80 -2.71
CA TRP A 171 4.75 -6.50 -3.11
C TRP A 171 4.95 -5.06 -3.62
N MET A 172 3.94 -4.47 -4.28
CA MET A 172 4.01 -3.08 -4.78
C MET A 172 4.22 -2.06 -3.66
N SER A 173 3.75 -2.36 -2.45
CA SER A 173 3.92 -1.47 -1.29
C SER A 173 5.18 -1.78 -0.47
N ALA A 174 5.92 -2.84 -0.81
CA ALA A 174 7.06 -3.33 -0.02
C ALA A 174 8.20 -2.32 0.13
N VAL A 175 8.36 -1.40 -0.82
CA VAL A 175 9.41 -0.36 -0.77
C VAL A 175 9.03 0.85 0.10
N ILE A 176 7.76 1.00 0.48
CA ILE A 176 7.27 2.12 1.30
C ILE A 176 7.97 2.22 2.66
N PRO A 177 8.10 1.14 3.46
CA PRO A 177 8.79 1.20 4.74
C PRO A 177 10.22 1.72 4.62
N PHE A 178 10.90 1.36 3.52
CA PHE A 178 12.22 1.86 3.20
C PHE A 178 12.20 3.37 2.96
N TYR A 179 11.35 3.86 2.07
CA TYR A 179 11.26 5.29 1.76
C TYR A 179 10.93 6.12 2.99
N VAL A 180 9.98 5.69 3.81
CA VAL A 180 9.60 6.40 5.06
C VAL A 180 10.77 6.49 6.03
N LYS A 181 11.64 5.47 6.08
CA LYS A 181 12.79 5.43 7.00
C LYS A 181 14.08 6.04 6.45
N THR A 182 14.12 6.37 5.16
CA THR A 182 15.29 6.95 4.52
C THR A 182 15.00 8.30 3.88
N ALA A 183 14.51 8.32 2.65
CA ALA A 183 14.30 9.54 1.87
C ALA A 183 13.26 10.51 2.47
N TYR A 184 12.31 9.98 3.26
CA TYR A 184 11.25 10.76 3.92
C TYR A 184 11.38 10.80 5.44
N HIS A 185 12.55 10.41 6.01
CA HIS A 185 12.68 10.31 7.47
C HIS A 185 12.58 11.68 8.15
N ASP A 186 13.07 12.75 7.50
CA ASP A 186 12.98 14.14 7.97
C ASP A 186 11.69 14.85 7.52
N GLU A 187 10.82 14.17 6.78
CA GLU A 187 9.58 14.76 6.30
C GLU A 187 8.56 14.84 7.46
N PRO A 188 8.12 16.04 7.85
CA PRO A 188 7.20 16.21 8.98
C PRO A 188 5.91 15.40 8.86
N SER A 189 5.49 15.12 7.62
CA SER A 189 4.29 14.31 7.35
C SER A 189 4.42 12.85 7.78
N PHE A 190 5.65 12.34 7.97
CA PHE A 190 5.91 10.92 8.27
C PHE A 190 6.79 10.67 9.49
N ALA A 191 7.33 11.72 10.13
CA ALA A 191 8.28 11.63 11.23
C ALA A 191 7.80 10.72 12.38
N GLU A 192 6.54 10.85 12.78
CA GLU A 192 5.92 10.07 13.87
C GLU A 192 5.10 8.87 13.39
N THR A 193 5.07 8.62 12.07
CA THR A 193 4.24 7.59 11.47
C THR A 193 4.79 6.19 11.74
N LYS A 194 3.91 5.29 12.20
CA LYS A 194 4.21 3.87 12.35
C LYS A 194 3.90 3.13 11.06
N VAL A 195 4.79 2.24 10.65
CA VAL A 195 4.60 1.43 9.45
C VAL A 195 4.33 -0.02 9.84
N VAL A 196 3.27 -0.59 9.28
CA VAL A 196 2.85 -1.98 9.44
C VAL A 196 2.79 -2.62 8.06
N THR A 197 3.31 -3.82 7.90
CA THR A 197 3.27 -4.55 6.62
C THR A 197 2.59 -5.89 6.81
N SER A 198 1.58 -6.17 6.00
CA SER A 198 0.97 -7.50 5.89
C SER A 198 1.68 -8.31 4.80
N LEU A 199 2.22 -9.45 5.20
CA LEU A 199 2.88 -10.37 4.29
C LEU A 199 1.91 -11.47 3.85
N PHE A 200 1.95 -11.77 2.56
CA PHE A 200 1.22 -12.86 1.94
C PHE A 200 2.23 -13.83 1.35
N SER A 201 1.81 -15.08 1.10
CA SER A 201 2.66 -16.12 0.48
C SER A 201 2.89 -15.88 -1.03
N GLN A 202 3.00 -14.64 -1.44
CA GLN A 202 3.47 -14.28 -2.78
C GLN A 202 4.98 -14.52 -2.84
N LYS A 203 5.48 -15.08 -3.93
CA LYS A 203 6.92 -15.14 -4.17
C LYS A 203 7.44 -13.70 -4.15
N LEU A 204 8.23 -13.36 -3.15
CA LEU A 204 9.05 -12.17 -3.19
C LEU A 204 10.07 -12.40 -4.31
N ASP A 205 9.87 -11.77 -5.44
CA ASP A 205 10.80 -11.91 -6.54
C ASP A 205 12.20 -11.38 -6.15
N ILE A 206 13.19 -12.00 -6.75
CA ILE A 206 14.63 -11.72 -6.66
C ILE A 206 14.94 -10.21 -6.64
N LEU A 207 14.07 -9.40 -7.19
CA LEU A 207 14.19 -7.97 -7.34
C LEU A 207 14.12 -7.21 -6.01
N ILE A 208 13.23 -7.61 -5.11
CA ILE A 208 13.19 -7.05 -3.74
C ILE A 208 14.42 -7.53 -2.97
N LEU A 209 14.86 -8.77 -3.19
CA LEU A 209 16.11 -9.26 -2.62
C LEU A 209 17.33 -8.51 -3.17
N GLN A 210 17.35 -8.14 -4.45
CA GLN A 210 18.43 -7.32 -5.04
C GLN A 210 18.45 -5.89 -4.49
N MET A 211 17.28 -5.25 -4.31
CA MET A 211 17.20 -3.95 -3.64
C MET A 211 17.74 -4.03 -2.21
N PHE A 212 17.49 -5.12 -1.49
CA PHE A 212 17.98 -5.33 -0.13
C PHE A 212 19.46 -5.71 -0.08
N HIS A 213 20.02 -6.36 -1.10
CA HIS A 213 21.44 -6.73 -1.13
C HIS A 213 22.36 -5.50 -1.13
N HIS A 214 21.91 -4.39 -1.70
CA HIS A 214 22.65 -3.13 -1.69
C HIS A 214 22.43 -2.27 -0.43
N MET A 215 21.63 -2.73 0.56
CA MET A 215 21.22 -1.91 1.70
C MET A 215 21.18 -2.68 3.03
N PRO A 216 22.36 -3.02 3.60
CA PRO A 216 22.47 -3.93 4.77
C PRO A 216 21.75 -3.46 6.05
N ASN A 217 21.47 -2.16 6.19
CA ASN A 217 20.80 -1.63 7.39
C ASN A 217 19.28 -1.81 7.42
N ILE A 218 18.66 -2.20 6.30
CA ILE A 218 17.22 -2.43 6.18
C ILE A 218 16.85 -3.85 6.54
N VAL A 219 17.78 -4.79 6.36
CA VAL A 219 17.61 -6.20 6.67
C VAL A 219 17.20 -6.42 8.13
N LYS A 220 17.62 -5.56 9.06
CA LYS A 220 17.25 -5.69 10.48
C LYS A 220 15.76 -5.47 10.78
N CYS A 221 15.04 -4.69 9.97
CA CYS A 221 13.59 -4.52 10.13
C CYS A 221 12.78 -5.64 9.44
N PHE A 222 13.35 -6.29 8.42
CA PHE A 222 12.66 -7.28 7.59
C PHE A 222 12.94 -8.73 7.97
N VAL A 223 14.10 -9.04 8.54
CA VAL A 223 14.50 -10.42 8.93
C VAL A 223 13.60 -11.03 9.99
N ILE A 224 12.88 -10.22 10.76
CA ILE A 224 11.93 -10.74 11.76
C ILE A 224 10.73 -11.45 11.12
N PHE A 225 10.45 -11.23 9.83
CA PHE A 225 9.26 -11.75 9.15
C PHE A 225 9.48 -12.96 8.23
N LEU A 226 10.72 -13.33 7.92
CA LEU A 226 11.01 -14.47 7.04
C LEU A 226 10.97 -15.84 7.73
N PHE A 227 10.84 -15.90 9.04
CA PHE A 227 10.88 -17.15 9.82
C PHE A 227 9.52 -17.80 10.10
N MET A 228 8.42 -17.31 9.53
CA MET A 228 7.10 -17.93 9.74
C MET A 228 6.63 -18.77 8.54
N LYS A 229 7.51 -19.54 7.91
CA LYS A 229 7.15 -20.39 6.76
C LYS A 229 6.77 -21.80 7.15
N ASP A 230 6.93 -22.21 8.43
CA ASP A 230 6.64 -23.55 8.92
C ASP A 230 5.95 -23.48 10.30
N LEU A 231 4.67 -23.19 10.30
CA LEU A 231 3.72 -23.51 11.37
C LEU A 231 2.31 -23.62 10.81
#